data_924d93fa2b06bf4a9d28fe5445e362f2
#
_entry.id   924d93fa2b06bf4a9d28fe5445e362f2
#
_cell.length_a   1.000
_cell.length_b   1.000
_cell.length_c   1.000
_cell.angle_alpha   90.00
_cell.angle_beta   90.00
_cell.angle_gamma   90.00
#
_symmetry.space_group_name_H-M   'P 1'
#
loop_
_entity.id
_entity.type
_entity.pdbx_description
1 polymer ?
#
loop_
_entity_poly.entity_id
_entity_poly.type
_entity_poly.pdbx_seq_one_letter_code
_entity_poly.pdbx_strand_id
1 'polypeptide(L)'
;AGCHAEEIALHRNASEALETVIFGIELNAGDEVVLAKQDYPNMIGAWKQREKREGIKLVWVNVELPSEDENYLVKKYTDAFTPKTKVVQVTHMINWIGQKMPVRKIADAAKKKNIDVLVDGAHTFAHFEFLIPDLNCDYFGTSLHKWLGAPIGTGLLYVRKEKIKNTWPLFGAGDKDED
;
A
#
# COMPACT_ATOMS: atom_id res chain seq x y z
N ALA A 1 10.16 -13.10 2.75
CA ALA A 1 8.85 -12.44 2.75
C ALA A 1 7.99 -12.92 3.94
N GLY A 2 8.03 -14.23 4.27
CA GLY A 2 7.29 -14.80 5.42
C GLY A 2 5.79 -15.05 5.17
N CYS A 3 5.37 -15.06 3.91
CA CYS A 3 4.00 -15.30 3.48
C CYS A 3 3.92 -16.54 2.56
N HIS A 4 2.73 -16.94 2.17
CA HIS A 4 2.52 -18.08 1.28
C HIS A 4 2.83 -17.69 -0.18
N ALA A 5 3.19 -18.68 -1.00
CA ALA A 5 3.54 -18.45 -2.41
C ALA A 5 2.37 -17.88 -3.23
N GLU A 6 1.14 -18.35 -2.95
CA GLU A 6 -0.08 -17.86 -3.60
C GLU A 6 -0.41 -16.39 -3.31
N GLU A 7 0.19 -15.80 -2.27
CA GLU A 7 0.02 -14.39 -1.92
C GLU A 7 1.00 -13.47 -2.67
N ILE A 8 1.90 -14.03 -3.49
CA ILE A 8 2.96 -13.29 -4.16
C ILE A 8 2.77 -13.30 -5.67
N ALA A 9 2.81 -12.10 -6.25
CA ALA A 9 2.94 -11.91 -7.69
C ALA A 9 4.25 -11.19 -8.02
N LEU A 10 4.91 -11.62 -9.10
CA LEU A 10 6.12 -10.96 -9.60
C LEU A 10 5.74 -9.81 -10.53
N HIS A 11 6.38 -8.68 -10.33
CA HIS A 11 6.20 -7.45 -11.09
C HIS A 11 7.54 -6.89 -11.54
N ARG A 12 7.53 -5.85 -12.39
CA ARG A 12 8.76 -5.20 -12.85
C ARG A 12 9.35 -4.25 -11.82
N ASN A 13 8.52 -3.69 -10.92
CA ASN A 13 8.94 -2.74 -9.89
C ASN A 13 7.79 -2.47 -8.89
N ALA A 14 8.08 -1.67 -7.85
CA ALA A 14 7.08 -1.27 -6.87
C ALA A 14 5.91 -0.49 -7.46
N SER A 15 6.14 0.37 -8.47
CA SER A 15 5.07 1.17 -9.09
C SER A 15 4.04 0.27 -9.75
N GLU A 16 4.46 -0.67 -10.58
CA GLU A 16 3.55 -1.64 -11.20
C GLU A 16 2.81 -2.48 -10.15
N ALA A 17 3.53 -2.97 -9.13
CA ALA A 17 2.93 -3.76 -8.05
C ALA A 17 1.83 -2.97 -7.30
N LEU A 18 2.12 -1.73 -6.91
CA LEU A 18 1.19 -0.88 -6.17
C LEU A 18 0.03 -0.40 -7.06
N GLU A 19 0.31 -0.04 -8.32
CA GLU A 19 -0.72 0.39 -9.27
C GLU A 19 -1.67 -0.76 -9.63
N THR A 20 -1.20 -2.01 -9.66
CA THR A 20 -2.07 -3.18 -9.79
C THR A 20 -3.14 -3.19 -8.71
N VAL A 21 -2.77 -2.92 -7.45
CA VAL A 21 -3.73 -2.81 -6.35
C VAL A 21 -4.56 -1.55 -6.48
N ILE A 22 -3.94 -0.39 -6.71
CA ILE A 22 -4.62 0.90 -6.80
C ILE A 22 -5.74 0.87 -7.85
N PHE A 23 -5.51 0.24 -9.00
CA PHE A 23 -6.50 0.14 -10.07
C PHE A 23 -7.36 -1.12 -9.98
N GLY A 24 -6.92 -2.15 -9.23
CA GLY A 24 -7.58 -3.44 -9.13
C GLY A 24 -8.61 -3.56 -8.00
N ILE A 25 -8.56 -2.73 -6.97
CA ILE A 25 -9.54 -2.78 -5.87
C ILE A 25 -10.82 -2.03 -6.23
N GLU A 26 -11.96 -2.59 -5.84
CA GLU A 26 -13.26 -1.98 -6.08
C GLU A 26 -13.53 -0.86 -5.07
N LEU A 27 -13.80 0.34 -5.58
CA LEU A 27 -14.20 1.51 -4.82
C LEU A 27 -15.35 2.21 -5.54
N ASN A 28 -16.27 2.80 -4.78
CA ASN A 28 -17.40 3.54 -5.30
C ASN A 28 -17.17 5.06 -5.19
N ALA A 29 -17.91 5.81 -5.99
CA ALA A 29 -17.91 7.27 -5.87
C ALA A 29 -18.24 7.70 -4.44
N GLY A 30 -17.41 8.55 -3.86
CA GLY A 30 -17.53 9.02 -2.49
C GLY A 30 -16.80 8.17 -1.43
N ASP A 31 -16.31 6.97 -1.77
CA ASP A 31 -15.39 6.23 -0.90
C ASP A 31 -14.09 7.02 -0.70
N GLU A 32 -13.52 6.94 0.47
CA GLU A 32 -12.34 7.70 0.84
C GLU A 32 -11.08 6.84 0.87
N VAL A 33 -10.00 7.41 0.34
CA VAL A 33 -8.64 6.86 0.42
C VAL A 33 -7.76 7.83 1.21
N VAL A 34 -7.18 7.35 2.29
CA VAL A 34 -6.24 8.13 3.11
C VAL A 34 -4.82 7.90 2.60
N LEU A 35 -4.10 8.98 2.32
CA LEU A 35 -2.71 8.96 1.88
C LEU A 35 -1.95 10.19 2.41
N ALA A 36 -0.62 10.08 2.49
CA ALA A 36 0.22 11.16 2.97
C ALA A 36 0.74 12.03 1.81
N LYS A 37 0.95 13.32 2.09
CA LYS A 37 1.64 14.22 1.15
C LYS A 37 3.08 13.80 0.87
N GLN A 38 3.66 12.98 1.75
CA GLN A 38 4.99 12.43 1.68
C GLN A 38 5.07 11.11 0.89
N ASP A 39 3.95 10.57 0.44
CA ASP A 39 3.93 9.38 -0.40
C ASP A 39 4.59 9.63 -1.76
N TYR A 40 5.02 8.56 -2.41
CA TYR A 40 5.73 8.65 -3.68
C TYR A 40 4.83 9.25 -4.78
N PRO A 41 5.35 10.22 -5.57
CA PRO A 41 4.53 10.97 -6.54
C PRO A 41 3.74 10.11 -7.53
N ASN A 42 4.27 8.97 -7.98
CA ASN A 42 3.56 8.10 -8.91
C ASN A 42 2.30 7.50 -8.26
N MET A 43 2.39 7.08 -6.99
CA MET A 43 1.24 6.54 -6.25
C MET A 43 0.19 7.62 -6.03
N ILE A 44 0.64 8.83 -5.66
CA ILE A 44 -0.25 10.00 -5.58
C ILE A 44 -0.93 10.25 -6.94
N GLY A 45 -0.18 10.16 -8.04
CA GLY A 45 -0.71 10.31 -9.41
C GLY A 45 -1.78 9.30 -9.75
N ALA A 46 -1.55 8.02 -9.43
CA ALA A 46 -2.50 6.94 -9.65
C ALA A 46 -3.82 7.15 -8.87
N TRP A 47 -3.73 7.51 -7.59
CA TRP A 47 -4.92 7.83 -6.78
C TRP A 47 -5.68 9.07 -7.28
N LYS A 48 -4.98 10.13 -7.67
CA LYS A 48 -5.61 11.31 -8.30
C LYS A 48 -6.31 10.96 -9.61
N GLN A 49 -5.77 10.02 -10.39
CA GLN A 49 -6.43 9.53 -11.59
C GLN A 49 -7.76 8.86 -11.26
N ARG A 50 -7.79 7.99 -10.22
CA ARG A 50 -9.02 7.36 -9.75
C ARG A 50 -10.03 8.37 -9.19
N GLU A 51 -9.54 9.35 -8.39
CA GLU A 51 -10.40 10.44 -7.89
C GLU A 51 -11.10 11.15 -9.03
N LYS A 52 -10.36 11.48 -10.09
CA LYS A 52 -10.91 12.19 -11.27
C LYS A 52 -11.87 11.32 -12.11
N ARG A 53 -11.56 10.03 -12.27
CA ARG A 53 -12.32 9.12 -13.14
C ARG A 53 -13.53 8.50 -12.46
N GLU A 54 -13.39 8.14 -11.20
CA GLU A 54 -14.34 7.30 -10.48
C GLU A 54 -15.07 8.03 -9.34
N GLY A 55 -14.62 9.25 -9.01
CA GLY A 55 -15.28 10.08 -8.00
C GLY A 55 -14.99 9.67 -6.55
N ILE A 56 -13.97 8.84 -6.31
CA ILE A 56 -13.46 8.61 -4.96
C ILE A 56 -12.93 9.91 -4.36
N LYS A 57 -12.68 9.95 -3.07
CA LYS A 57 -12.15 11.13 -2.37
C LYS A 57 -10.79 10.84 -1.74
N LEU A 58 -9.82 11.72 -1.97
CA LEU A 58 -8.51 11.61 -1.34
C LEU A 58 -8.48 12.44 -0.06
N VAL A 59 -8.23 11.76 1.05
CA VAL A 59 -8.07 12.38 2.39
C VAL A 59 -6.58 12.48 2.69
N TRP A 60 -6.09 13.70 2.80
CA TRP A 60 -4.66 13.97 2.88
C TRP A 60 -4.18 14.04 4.32
N VAL A 61 -3.19 13.23 4.63
CA VAL A 61 -2.38 13.33 5.84
C VAL A 61 -1.12 14.14 5.54
N ASN A 62 -0.76 15.03 6.45
CA ASN A 62 0.52 15.73 6.41
C ASN A 62 1.25 15.47 7.72
N VAL A 63 2.39 14.81 7.65
CA VAL A 63 3.23 14.51 8.81
C VAL A 63 4.44 15.44 8.82
N GLU A 64 4.78 15.97 9.98
CA GLU A 64 6.00 16.71 10.19
C GLU A 64 7.14 15.73 10.39
N LEU A 65 8.17 15.86 9.58
CA LEU A 65 9.29 14.92 9.52
C LEU A 65 10.63 15.67 9.61
N PRO A 66 11.65 15.05 10.22
CA PRO A 66 11.64 13.73 10.87
C PRO A 66 10.87 13.74 12.19
N SER A 67 10.37 12.57 12.60
CA SER A 67 9.71 12.39 13.90
C SER A 67 10.09 11.06 14.53
N GLU A 68 10.49 11.08 15.81
CA GLU A 68 10.70 9.88 16.63
C GLU A 68 9.44 9.47 17.40
N ASP A 69 8.41 10.32 17.41
CA ASP A 69 7.14 10.02 18.08
C ASP A 69 6.22 9.20 17.18
N GLU A 70 6.29 7.88 17.34
CA GLU A 70 5.40 6.96 16.62
C GLU A 70 3.93 7.21 16.91
N ASN A 71 3.55 7.64 18.13
CA ASN A 71 2.16 7.88 18.48
C ASN A 71 1.62 9.09 17.73
N TYR A 72 2.44 10.13 17.55
CA TYR A 72 2.12 11.26 16.69
C TYR A 72 1.89 10.80 15.25
N LEU A 73 2.80 9.98 14.68
CA LEU A 73 2.68 9.48 13.32
C LEU A 73 1.41 8.64 13.14
N VAL A 74 1.12 7.72 14.06
CA VAL A 74 -0.12 6.92 14.05
C VAL A 74 -1.34 7.81 14.13
N LYS A 75 -1.34 8.76 15.07
CA LYS A 75 -2.47 9.67 15.30
C LYS A 75 -2.83 10.46 14.04
N LYS A 76 -1.84 10.94 13.28
CA LYS A 76 -2.07 11.66 12.02
C LYS A 76 -2.90 10.84 11.02
N TYR A 77 -2.64 9.55 10.90
CA TYR A 77 -3.42 8.67 10.03
C TYR A 77 -4.79 8.35 10.61
N THR A 78 -4.85 8.02 11.90
CA THR A 78 -6.11 7.60 12.54
C THR A 78 -7.13 8.72 12.66
N ASP A 79 -6.69 9.97 12.83
CA ASP A 79 -7.57 11.15 12.84
C ASP A 79 -8.21 11.41 11.45
N ALA A 80 -7.60 10.91 10.37
CA ALA A 80 -8.11 11.01 9.02
C ALA A 80 -9.15 9.92 8.67
N PHE A 81 -9.32 8.89 9.51
CA PHE A 81 -10.25 7.79 9.23
C PHE A 81 -11.70 8.18 9.53
N THR A 82 -12.55 8.12 8.53
CA THR A 82 -14.01 8.32 8.62
C THR A 82 -14.76 7.02 8.33
N PRO A 83 -16.08 6.96 8.52
CA PRO A 83 -16.89 5.81 8.09
C PRO A 83 -16.85 5.53 6.57
N LYS A 84 -16.41 6.49 5.76
CA LYS A 84 -16.27 6.35 4.31
C LYS A 84 -14.87 5.88 3.88
N THR A 85 -13.90 5.88 4.78
CA THR A 85 -12.54 5.43 4.48
C THR A 85 -12.54 3.94 4.18
N LYS A 86 -12.06 3.56 3.00
CA LYS A 86 -11.95 2.18 2.55
C LYS A 86 -10.50 1.70 2.50
N VAL A 87 -9.59 2.59 2.16
CA VAL A 87 -8.17 2.27 2.00
C VAL A 87 -7.32 3.33 2.69
N VAL A 88 -6.25 2.88 3.32
CA VAL A 88 -5.13 3.73 3.72
C VAL A 88 -3.87 3.25 3.03
N GLN A 89 -3.20 4.16 2.33
CA GLN A 89 -1.85 3.93 1.83
C GLN A 89 -0.83 4.44 2.85
N VAL A 90 0.21 3.64 3.08
CA VAL A 90 1.32 4.02 3.98
C VAL A 90 2.64 3.69 3.31
N THR A 91 3.48 4.69 3.08
CA THR A 91 4.87 4.47 2.70
C THR A 91 5.66 3.99 3.90
N HIS A 92 6.21 2.76 3.84
CA HIS A 92 6.90 2.13 4.99
C HIS A 92 8.21 2.85 5.35
N MET A 93 8.94 3.34 4.34
CA MET A 93 10.09 4.23 4.53
C MET A 93 10.05 5.35 3.49
N ILE A 94 10.04 6.58 3.96
CA ILE A 94 10.02 7.77 3.11
C ILE A 94 11.41 7.96 2.48
N ASN A 95 11.47 7.88 1.16
CA ASN A 95 12.70 7.71 0.38
C ASN A 95 13.70 8.88 0.48
N TRP A 96 13.23 10.10 0.71
CA TRP A 96 14.09 11.29 0.72
C TRP A 96 14.71 11.62 2.08
N ILE A 97 14.25 10.98 3.18
CA ILE A 97 14.80 11.20 4.53
C ILE A 97 15.05 9.91 5.31
N GLY A 98 14.64 8.74 4.78
CA GLY A 98 14.80 7.47 5.48
C GLY A 98 13.88 7.27 6.71
N GLN A 99 12.87 8.12 6.89
CA GLN A 99 11.92 7.98 8.00
C GLN A 99 11.13 6.69 7.86
N LYS A 100 11.28 5.78 8.80
CA LYS A 100 10.46 4.58 8.93
C LYS A 100 9.11 4.93 9.57
N MET A 101 8.03 4.54 8.91
CA MET A 101 6.67 4.75 9.42
C MET A 101 6.20 3.56 10.26
N PRO A 102 5.42 3.77 11.31
CA PRO A 102 4.90 2.72 12.19
C PRO A 102 3.73 1.96 11.55
N VAL A 103 4.00 1.30 10.41
CA VAL A 103 2.98 0.63 9.56
C VAL A 103 2.10 -0.30 10.36
N ARG A 104 2.68 -1.18 11.20
CA ARG A 104 1.91 -2.13 12.01
C ARG A 104 0.87 -1.45 12.88
N LYS A 105 1.24 -0.39 13.58
CA LYS A 105 0.32 0.34 14.47
C LYS A 105 -0.80 1.02 13.69
N ILE A 106 -0.48 1.59 12.51
CA ILE A 106 -1.47 2.20 11.60
C ILE A 106 -2.42 1.11 11.07
N ALA A 107 -1.87 -0.03 10.64
CA ALA A 107 -2.65 -1.15 10.13
C ALA A 107 -3.60 -1.74 11.20
N ASP A 108 -3.12 -1.93 12.42
CA ASP A 108 -3.95 -2.42 13.52
C ASP A 108 -5.13 -1.47 13.83
N ALA A 109 -4.92 -0.16 13.71
CA ALA A 109 -5.99 0.83 13.85
C ALA A 109 -6.97 0.83 12.67
N ALA A 110 -6.46 0.69 11.44
CA ALA A 110 -7.25 0.60 10.22
C ALA A 110 -8.16 -0.64 10.22
N LYS A 111 -7.61 -1.81 10.62
CA LYS A 111 -8.37 -3.07 10.71
C LYS A 111 -9.56 -2.99 11.66
N LYS A 112 -9.46 -2.28 12.77
CA LYS A 112 -10.59 -2.06 13.71
C LYS A 112 -11.76 -1.32 13.05
N LYS A 113 -11.53 -0.65 11.93
CA LYS A 113 -12.51 0.11 11.17
C LYS A 113 -12.83 -0.53 9.80
N ASN A 114 -12.35 -1.75 9.54
CA ASN A 114 -12.47 -2.44 8.25
C ASN A 114 -11.91 -1.63 7.07
N ILE A 115 -10.78 -0.95 7.30
CA ILE A 115 -10.05 -0.19 6.29
C ILE A 115 -8.91 -1.06 5.77
N ASP A 116 -8.80 -1.21 4.47
CA ASP A 116 -7.72 -1.94 3.81
C ASP A 116 -6.41 -1.14 3.84
N VAL A 117 -5.30 -1.85 3.99
CA VAL A 117 -3.98 -1.24 4.15
C VAL A 117 -3.07 -1.60 2.98
N LEU A 118 -2.72 -0.61 2.18
CA LEU A 118 -1.74 -0.71 1.09
C LEU A 118 -0.41 -0.13 1.57
N VAL A 119 0.65 -0.92 1.50
CA VAL A 119 1.99 -0.52 1.94
C VAL A 119 2.94 -0.37 0.76
N ASP A 120 3.50 0.83 0.62
CA ASP A 120 4.64 1.07 -0.25
C ASP A 120 5.94 0.68 0.48
N GLY A 121 6.44 -0.50 0.16
CA GLY A 121 7.68 -1.07 0.68
C GLY A 121 8.88 -0.89 -0.23
N ALA A 122 8.83 0.02 -1.20
CA ALA A 122 9.86 0.18 -2.23
C ALA A 122 11.29 0.35 -1.67
N HIS A 123 11.45 0.87 -0.47
CA HIS A 123 12.73 1.11 0.18
C HIS A 123 13.00 0.27 1.43
N THR A 124 12.14 -0.73 1.74
CA THR A 124 12.28 -1.46 3.00
C THR A 124 12.58 -2.95 2.83
N PHE A 125 12.10 -3.56 1.76
CA PHE A 125 12.38 -4.97 1.49
C PHE A 125 13.88 -5.21 1.29
N ALA A 126 14.45 -6.12 2.08
CA ALA A 126 15.89 -6.39 2.17
C ALA A 126 16.79 -5.22 2.67
N HIS A 127 16.21 -4.11 3.12
CA HIS A 127 16.94 -3.01 3.72
C HIS A 127 17.12 -3.20 5.23
N PHE A 128 16.10 -3.73 5.89
CA PHE A 128 16.15 -4.16 7.30
C PHE A 128 15.25 -5.38 7.49
N GLU A 129 15.40 -6.04 8.62
CA GLU A 129 14.70 -7.28 8.92
C GLU A 129 13.23 -7.02 9.31
N PHE A 130 12.30 -7.67 8.61
CA PHE A 130 10.88 -7.82 8.93
C PHE A 130 10.25 -8.90 8.04
N LEU A 131 9.11 -9.40 8.45
CA LEU A 131 8.25 -10.24 7.62
C LEU A 131 7.02 -9.42 7.18
N ILE A 132 6.56 -9.59 5.93
CA ILE A 132 5.39 -8.85 5.43
C ILE A 132 4.16 -9.06 6.32
N PRO A 133 3.85 -10.28 6.82
CA PRO A 133 2.75 -10.49 7.74
C PRO A 133 2.83 -9.69 9.05
N ASP A 134 4.06 -9.35 9.51
CA ASP A 134 4.25 -8.55 10.72
C ASP A 134 3.71 -7.12 10.59
N LEU A 135 3.56 -6.63 9.37
CA LEU A 135 2.98 -5.31 9.08
C LEU A 135 1.45 -5.30 9.20
N ASN A 136 0.80 -6.47 9.23
CA ASN A 136 -0.66 -6.61 9.24
C ASN A 136 -1.38 -5.88 8.09
N CYS A 137 -0.68 -5.66 6.96
CA CYS A 137 -1.24 -5.02 5.77
C CYS A 137 -2.05 -6.01 4.92
N ASP A 138 -2.85 -5.51 4.00
CA ASP A 138 -3.57 -6.31 3.00
C ASP A 138 -2.76 -6.43 1.72
N TYR A 139 -2.01 -5.39 1.41
CA TYR A 139 -1.21 -5.29 0.19
C TYR A 139 0.16 -4.70 0.51
N PHE A 140 1.20 -5.21 -0.15
CA PHE A 140 2.56 -4.68 -0.03
C PHE A 140 3.26 -4.75 -1.38
N GLY A 141 3.75 -3.62 -1.88
CA GLY A 141 4.50 -3.56 -3.14
C GLY A 141 5.94 -3.13 -2.93
N THR A 142 6.89 -3.77 -3.62
CA THR A 142 8.30 -3.41 -3.53
C THR A 142 9.06 -3.62 -4.83
N SER A 143 10.22 -2.97 -4.93
CA SER A 143 11.21 -3.15 -6.01
C SER A 143 12.37 -3.99 -5.51
N LEU A 144 12.58 -5.16 -6.09
CA LEU A 144 13.66 -6.08 -5.67
C LEU A 144 15.04 -5.61 -6.16
N HIS A 145 15.09 -4.81 -7.24
CA HIS A 145 16.33 -4.24 -7.76
C HIS A 145 16.92 -3.10 -6.93
N LYS A 146 16.22 -2.63 -5.87
CA LYS A 146 16.73 -1.64 -4.94
C LYS A 146 17.65 -2.31 -3.91
N TRP A 147 17.17 -2.55 -2.72
CA TRP A 147 18.00 -3.02 -1.58
C TRP A 147 18.33 -4.52 -1.63
N LEU A 148 17.51 -5.34 -2.27
CA LEU A 148 17.86 -6.75 -2.50
C LEU A 148 18.96 -6.91 -3.56
N GLY A 149 19.20 -5.90 -4.41
CA GLY A 149 20.20 -5.97 -5.46
C GLY A 149 19.86 -6.93 -6.62
N ALA A 150 18.60 -7.30 -6.78
CA ALA A 150 18.15 -8.13 -7.89
C ALA A 150 18.25 -7.35 -9.23
N PRO A 151 18.19 -8.03 -10.39
CA PRO A 151 18.22 -7.36 -11.69
C PRO A 151 17.14 -6.29 -11.84
N ILE A 152 17.44 -5.23 -12.61
CA ILE A 152 16.45 -4.21 -12.98
C ILE A 152 15.28 -4.88 -13.69
N GLY A 153 14.06 -4.43 -13.40
CA GLY A 153 12.84 -5.04 -13.92
C GLY A 153 12.31 -6.17 -13.02
N THR A 154 12.67 -6.16 -11.75
CA THR A 154 12.14 -7.08 -10.74
C THR A 154 11.46 -6.34 -9.59
N GLY A 155 10.25 -6.76 -9.28
CA GLY A 155 9.43 -6.28 -8.19
C GLY A 155 8.56 -7.41 -7.64
N LEU A 156 7.89 -7.13 -6.52
CA LEU A 156 7.03 -8.08 -5.85
C LEU A 156 5.79 -7.35 -5.35
N LEU A 157 4.65 -7.98 -5.57
CA LEU A 157 3.38 -7.65 -4.94
C LEU A 157 3.00 -8.77 -3.98
N TYR A 158 2.70 -8.42 -2.73
CA TYR A 158 1.98 -9.27 -1.79
C TYR A 158 0.53 -8.84 -1.74
N VAL A 159 -0.37 -9.79 -1.83
CA VAL A 159 -1.80 -9.63 -1.60
C VAL A 159 -2.24 -10.65 -0.56
N ARG A 160 -2.80 -10.19 0.56
CA ARG A 160 -3.34 -11.08 1.59
C ARG A 160 -4.36 -12.04 0.95
N LYS A 161 -4.31 -13.31 1.29
CA LYS A 161 -5.08 -14.39 0.66
C LYS A 161 -6.57 -14.05 0.51
N GLU A 162 -7.19 -13.49 1.54
CA GLU A 162 -8.61 -13.14 1.54
C GLU A 162 -8.94 -11.97 0.58
N LYS A 163 -7.93 -11.23 0.14
CA LYS A 163 -8.08 -10.09 -0.78
C LYS A 163 -7.85 -10.44 -2.25
N ILE A 164 -7.26 -11.60 -2.54
CA ILE A 164 -6.92 -12.00 -3.92
C ILE A 164 -8.16 -11.97 -4.81
N LYS A 165 -9.27 -12.57 -4.37
CA LYS A 165 -10.52 -12.63 -5.15
C LYS A 165 -11.15 -11.27 -5.44
N ASN A 166 -10.83 -10.26 -4.62
CA ASN A 166 -11.41 -8.92 -4.70
C ASN A 166 -10.45 -7.90 -5.35
N THR A 167 -9.33 -8.37 -5.91
CA THR A 167 -8.35 -7.53 -6.57
C THR A 167 -8.26 -7.91 -8.03
N TRP A 168 -8.66 -7.02 -8.93
CA TRP A 168 -8.53 -7.24 -10.37
C TRP A 168 -7.07 -7.20 -10.79
N PRO A 169 -6.63 -8.10 -11.67
CA PRO A 169 -5.29 -8.05 -12.23
C PRO A 169 -5.14 -6.85 -13.17
N LEU A 170 -3.90 -6.36 -13.34
CA LEU A 170 -3.60 -5.27 -14.28
C LEU A 170 -3.80 -5.71 -15.73
N PHE A 171 -3.51 -6.96 -16.04
CA PHE A 171 -3.69 -7.56 -17.35
C PHE A 171 -4.87 -8.54 -17.29
N GLY A 172 -5.71 -8.53 -18.35
CA GLY A 172 -6.80 -9.49 -18.45
C GLY A 172 -6.26 -10.92 -18.40
N ALA A 173 -6.71 -11.67 -17.41
CA ALA A 173 -6.57 -13.11 -17.33
C ALA A 173 -7.97 -13.72 -17.53
N GLY A 174 -8.06 -15.04 -17.77
CA GLY A 174 -9.32 -15.73 -17.95
C GLY A 174 -10.34 -15.49 -16.81
N ASP A 175 -11.54 -15.95 -16.98
CA ASP A 175 -12.62 -15.73 -16.02
C ASP A 175 -12.21 -16.16 -14.60
N LYS A 176 -12.55 -15.32 -13.63
CA LYS A 176 -12.28 -15.57 -12.20
C LYS A 176 -13.00 -16.83 -11.66
N ASP A 177 -13.93 -17.37 -12.41
CA ASP A 177 -14.83 -18.47 -12.00
C ASP A 177 -14.43 -19.84 -12.59
N GLU A 178 -13.31 -19.94 -13.31
CA GLU A 178 -12.87 -21.18 -13.96
C GLU A 178 -11.78 -21.96 -13.21
N ASP A 179 -11.49 -21.62 -11.92
CA ASP A 179 -10.54 -22.37 -11.07
C ASP A 179 -11.22 -22.96 -9.82
#